data_eaab5c651e89e1c2267fd3a02912e058
#
_entry.id   eaab5c651e89e1c2267fd3a02912e058
#
_cell.length_a   1.000
_cell.length_b   1.000
_cell.length_c   1.000
_cell.angle_alpha   90.00
_cell.angle_beta   90.00
_cell.angle_gamma   90.00
#
_symmetry.space_group_name_H-M   'P 1'
#
loop_
_entity.id
_entity.type
_entity.pdbx_description
1 polymer ?
#
loop_
_entity_poly.entity_id
_entity_poly.type
_entity_poly.pdbx_seq_one_letter_code
_entity_poly.pdbx_strand_id
1 'polypeptide(L)' 'MGRRIRAFRKLKGYTQQDLADLAGISLAVLGAVERGNRRLEDQILDKIANVLGVTTEELVNPNS' A
#
# COMPACT_ATOMS: atom_id res chain seq x y z
N MET A 1 -3.80 -7.13 4.27
CA MET A 1 -3.06 -5.87 4.00
C MET A 1 -3.07 -5.49 2.52
N GLY A 2 -2.68 -6.36 1.65
CA GLY A 2 -2.60 -6.04 0.22
C GLY A 2 -3.90 -5.58 -0.40
N ARG A 3 -5.01 -6.20 -0.07
CA ARG A 3 -6.33 -5.80 -0.57
C ARG A 3 -6.71 -4.39 -0.15
N ARG A 4 -6.38 -4.01 1.07
CA ARG A 4 -6.71 -2.69 1.59
C ARG A 4 -5.86 -1.62 0.92
N ILE A 5 -4.59 -1.90 0.73
CA ILE A 5 -3.70 -1.00 -0.01
C ILE A 5 -4.27 -0.77 -1.41
N ARG A 6 -4.64 -1.83 -2.09
CA ARG A 6 -5.21 -1.74 -3.44
C ARG A 6 -6.52 -0.94 -3.45
N ALA A 7 -7.39 -1.19 -2.47
CA ALA A 7 -8.67 -0.49 -2.38
C ALA A 7 -8.48 1.00 -2.16
N PHE A 8 -7.63 1.39 -1.21
CA PHE A 8 -7.36 2.80 -0.94
C PHE A 8 -6.65 3.45 -2.12
N ARG A 9 -5.73 2.72 -2.76
CA ARG A 9 -5.05 3.22 -3.97
C ARG A 9 -6.06 3.59 -5.05
N LYS A 10 -7.01 2.69 -5.30
CA LYS A 10 -8.04 2.92 -6.32
C LYS A 10 -8.98 4.07 -5.95
N LEU A 11 -9.31 4.19 -4.67
CA LEU A 11 -10.12 5.31 -4.19
C LEU A 11 -9.44 6.65 -4.45
N LYS A 12 -8.12 6.71 -4.35
CA LYS A 12 -7.35 7.92 -4.62
C LYS A 12 -7.12 8.15 -6.12
N GLY A 13 -7.47 7.18 -6.96
CA GLY A 13 -7.23 7.27 -8.40
C GLY A 13 -5.79 7.01 -8.81
N TYR A 14 -5.00 6.35 -7.96
CA TYR A 14 -3.62 6.04 -8.28
C TYR A 14 -3.49 4.70 -8.99
N THR A 15 -2.60 4.66 -9.99
CA THR A 15 -2.15 3.38 -10.54
C THR A 15 -1.11 2.77 -9.59
N GLN A 16 -0.74 1.49 -9.79
CA GLN A 16 0.34 0.91 -9.02
C GLN A 16 1.64 1.71 -9.17
N GLN A 17 1.93 2.15 -10.40
CA GLN A 17 3.14 2.95 -10.64
C GLN A 17 3.09 4.27 -9.87
N ASP A 18 1.94 4.95 -9.87
CA ASP A 18 1.78 6.20 -9.13
C ASP A 18 2.09 6.00 -7.65
N LEU A 19 1.50 4.99 -7.04
CA LEU A 19 1.70 4.73 -5.62
C LEU A 19 3.15 4.32 -5.33
N ALA A 20 3.72 3.46 -6.17
CA ALA A 20 5.11 3.04 -6.01
C ALA A 20 6.05 4.25 -6.04
N ASP A 21 5.86 5.14 -7.01
CA ASP A 21 6.68 6.34 -7.15
C ASP A 21 6.53 7.26 -5.95
N LEU A 22 5.29 7.51 -5.52
CA LEU A 22 5.02 8.40 -4.39
C LEU A 22 5.55 7.85 -3.07
N ALA A 23 5.49 6.53 -2.90
CA ALA A 23 5.98 5.87 -1.69
C ALA A 23 7.48 5.56 -1.74
N GLY A 24 8.12 5.76 -2.89
CA GLY A 24 9.55 5.51 -3.05
C GLY A 24 9.91 4.03 -3.03
N ILE A 25 9.03 3.17 -3.53
CA ILE A 25 9.26 1.73 -3.61
C ILE A 25 9.17 1.27 -5.07
N SER A 26 9.70 0.08 -5.35
CA SER A 26 9.62 -0.45 -6.72
C SER A 26 8.22 -0.96 -7.03
N LEU A 27 7.85 -0.91 -8.30
CA LEU A 27 6.57 -1.43 -8.77
C LEU A 27 6.44 -2.93 -8.47
N ALA A 28 7.54 -3.67 -8.62
CA ALA A 28 7.55 -5.11 -8.34
C ALA A 28 7.24 -5.40 -6.87
N VAL A 29 7.81 -4.60 -5.96
CA VAL A 29 7.56 -4.74 -4.53
C VAL A 29 6.08 -4.44 -4.21
N LEU A 30 5.56 -3.33 -4.74
CA LEU A 30 4.17 -2.97 -4.50
C LEU A 30 3.22 -4.04 -5.06
N GLY A 31 3.48 -4.52 -6.27
CA GLY A 31 2.67 -5.58 -6.88
C GLY A 31 2.65 -6.85 -6.04
N ALA A 32 3.82 -7.26 -5.52
CA ALA A 32 3.91 -8.44 -4.66
C ALA A 32 3.13 -8.26 -3.35
N VAL A 33 3.18 -7.07 -2.77
CA VAL A 33 2.43 -6.75 -1.54
C VAL A 33 0.94 -6.77 -1.80
N GLU A 34 0.49 -6.20 -2.90
CA GLU A 34 -0.94 -6.17 -3.24
C GLU A 34 -1.50 -7.56 -3.51
N ARG A 35 -0.64 -8.48 -4.00
CA ARG A 35 -1.03 -9.88 -4.19
C ARG A 35 -0.94 -10.73 -2.93
N GLY A 36 -0.43 -10.16 -1.84
CA GLY A 36 -0.26 -10.89 -0.59
C GLY A 36 0.98 -11.78 -0.56
N ASN A 37 1.90 -11.63 -1.51
CA ASN A 37 3.10 -12.46 -1.61
C ASN A 37 4.31 -11.90 -0.88
N ARG A 38 4.18 -10.70 -0.34
CA ARG A 38 5.28 -10.05 0.35
C ARG A 38 4.77 -9.21 1.51
N ARG A 39 5.48 -9.26 2.62
CA ARG A 39 5.19 -8.43 3.78
C ARG A 39 6.06 -7.18 3.73
N LEU A 40 5.47 -6.05 4.05
CA LEU A 40 6.19 -4.78 4.09
C LEU A 40 6.88 -4.56 5.43
N GLU A 41 8.02 -3.90 5.39
CA GLU A 41 8.64 -3.35 6.57
C GLU A 41 7.82 -2.16 7.07
N ASP A 42 7.87 -1.91 8.38
CA ASP A 42 7.08 -0.85 8.99
C ASP A 42 7.33 0.52 8.35
N GLN A 43 8.57 0.83 8.02
CA GLN A 43 8.92 2.10 7.40
C GLN A 43 8.25 2.28 6.04
N ILE A 44 8.19 1.23 5.25
CA ILE A 44 7.57 1.27 3.93
C ILE A 44 6.05 1.36 4.08
N LEU A 45 5.51 0.61 5.03
CA LEU A 45 4.07 0.66 5.32
C LEU A 45 3.65 2.06 5.73
N ASP A 46 4.44 2.74 6.56
CA ASP A 46 4.19 4.12 6.97
C ASP A 46 4.17 5.07 5.77
N LYS A 47 5.09 4.88 4.83
CA LYS A 47 5.13 5.70 3.62
C LYS A 47 3.89 5.52 2.77
N ILE A 48 3.47 4.27 2.59
CA ILE A 48 2.26 3.96 1.82
C ILE A 48 1.02 4.56 2.50
N ALA A 49 0.90 4.37 3.80
CA ALA A 49 -0.23 4.92 4.57
C ALA A 49 -0.28 6.44 4.45
N ASN A 50 0.87 7.08 4.55
CA ASN A 50 0.98 8.53 4.43
C ASN A 50 0.53 9.02 3.05
N VAL A 51 0.96 8.35 1.98
CA VAL A 51 0.55 8.69 0.61
C VAL A 51 -0.95 8.52 0.43
N LEU A 52 -1.51 7.45 1.00
CA LEU A 52 -2.94 7.16 0.89
C LEU A 52 -3.80 7.99 1.85
N GLY A 53 -3.19 8.69 2.79
CA GLY A 53 -3.92 9.49 3.76
C GLY A 53 -4.69 8.67 4.79
N VAL A 54 -4.17 7.50 5.13
CA VAL A 54 -4.79 6.59 6.11
C VAL A 54 -3.76 6.21 7.16
N THR A 55 -4.23 5.58 8.24
CA THR A 55 -3.33 5.05 9.27
C THR A 55 -2.80 3.68 8.85
N THR A 56 -1.67 3.28 9.41
CA THR A 56 -1.15 1.93 9.18
C THR A 56 -2.14 0.88 9.70
N GLU A 57 -2.84 1.16 10.78
CA GLU A 57 -3.86 0.26 11.32
C GLU A 57 -4.96 -0.02 10.30
N GLU A 58 -5.38 1.01 9.56
CA GLU A 58 -6.40 0.83 8.53
C GLU A 58 -5.93 -0.10 7.42
N LEU A 59 -4.64 -0.15 7.16
CA LEU A 59 -4.08 -1.02 6.13
C LEU A 59 -3.93 -2.47 6.60
N VAL A 60 -3.71 -2.69 7.88
CA VAL A 60 -3.40 -4.03 8.40
C VAL A 60 -4.55 -4.69 9.15
N ASN A 61 -5.64 -3.98 9.37
CA ASN A 61 -6.77 -4.51 10.15
C ASN A 61 -7.44 -5.68 9.42
N PRO A 62 -7.38 -6.90 9.98
CA PRO A 62 -7.92 -8.08 9.30
C PRO A 62 -9.44 -8.16 9.31
N ASN A 63 -10.10 -7.38 10.13
CA ASN A 63 -11.55 -7.47 10.34
C ASN A 63 -12.35 -6.47 9.53
N SER A 64 -11.74 -5.80 8.60
CA SER A 64 -12.43 -4.75 7.86
C SER A 64 -12.62 -5.09 6.40
#